data_b8b092f61162a1b252a9e61450bcdb13
#
_entry.id   b8b092f61162a1b252a9e61450bcdb13
#
_cell.length_a   1.000
_cell.length_b   1.000
_cell.length_c   1.000
_cell.angle_alpha   90.00
_cell.angle_beta   90.00
_cell.angle_gamma   90.00
#
_symmetry.space_group_name_H-M   'P 1'
#
loop_
_entity.id
_entity.type
_entity.pdbx_description
1 polymer ?
#
loop_
_entity_poly.entity_id
_entity_poly.type
_entity_poly.pdbx_seq_one_letter_code
_entity_poly.pdbx_strand_id
1 'polypeptide(L)'
;PTLLSNEANMGYDKLYLLEEKQMRNNYRGHNTLGAGYLAMSLPFGKLGIHAGVRFEHNDMELISNSRDYEKSESSRHYKTDDVFPSLNTTYKISDQHQVRLSYGRSINRPEFREVSSSVYYDFDLASNVQGNTELKNCYVDNLDLRYEWYPSRGELISLAVFYKHFNSPIEWTYTVAGGTDLIYSYKNAKSANNYGVELDIRKNLGFIGLKDFSWSFNGALIKSKVQFEKGSKEENRPMQGQSPY
;
A
#
# COMPACT_ATOMS: atom_id res chain seq x y z
N PRO A 1 -32.48 6.12 -8.50
CA PRO A 1 -31.72 7.16 -7.77
C PRO A 1 -32.66 8.07 -6.97
N THR A 2 -33.88 8.34 -7.48
CA THR A 2 -34.82 9.26 -6.84
C THR A 2 -35.60 8.67 -5.67
N LEU A 3 -35.66 7.34 -5.50
CA LEU A 3 -36.45 6.68 -4.46
C LEU A 3 -35.84 6.91 -3.07
N LEU A 4 -34.53 6.74 -2.93
CA LEU A 4 -33.80 6.92 -1.67
C LEU A 4 -33.36 8.35 -1.40
N SER A 5 -33.30 9.21 -2.41
CA SER A 5 -32.90 10.61 -2.25
C SER A 5 -34.05 11.55 -1.87
N ASN A 6 -35.29 11.06 -1.84
CA ASN A 6 -36.43 11.86 -1.45
C ASN A 6 -36.84 11.50 -0.01
N GLU A 7 -36.62 12.42 0.93
CA GLU A 7 -36.99 12.27 2.35
C GLU A 7 -38.50 11.97 2.54
N ALA A 8 -39.36 12.43 1.63
CA ALA A 8 -40.79 12.14 1.66
C ALA A 8 -41.12 10.64 1.48
N ASN A 9 -40.19 9.86 0.92
CA ASN A 9 -40.35 8.40 0.77
C ASN A 9 -39.84 7.62 1.99
N MET A 10 -39.26 8.28 2.98
CA MET A 10 -38.68 7.66 4.18
C MET A 10 -39.61 7.86 5.36
N GLY A 11 -39.81 6.84 6.18
CA GLY A 11 -40.63 6.89 7.38
C GLY A 11 -41.12 5.50 7.78
N TYR A 12 -41.84 5.43 8.94
CA TYR A 12 -42.26 4.17 9.55
C TYR A 12 -43.20 3.33 8.64
N ASP A 13 -44.07 3.99 7.88
CA ASP A 13 -45.03 3.35 6.96
C ASP A 13 -44.54 3.36 5.49
N LYS A 14 -43.28 3.65 5.26
CA LYS A 14 -42.67 3.79 3.94
C LYS A 14 -41.37 3.00 3.86
N LEU A 15 -40.35 3.54 3.22
CA LEU A 15 -38.98 3.01 3.27
C LEU A 15 -38.34 3.43 4.58
N TYR A 16 -37.83 2.49 5.35
CA TYR A 16 -37.00 2.79 6.50
C TYR A 16 -35.74 1.93 6.49
N LEU A 17 -34.68 2.49 7.06
CA LEU A 17 -33.44 1.79 7.22
C LEU A 17 -33.52 0.91 8.46
N LEU A 18 -33.53 -0.41 8.28
CA LEU A 18 -33.42 -1.33 9.39
C LEU A 18 -31.93 -1.54 9.72
N GLU A 19 -31.53 -1.05 10.88
CA GLU A 19 -30.18 -1.31 11.39
C GLU A 19 -30.16 -2.65 12.14
N GLU A 20 -29.54 -3.66 11.54
CA GLU A 20 -29.31 -4.94 12.21
C GLU A 20 -27.98 -4.92 12.95
N LYS A 21 -28.04 -4.70 14.27
CA LYS A 21 -26.87 -4.68 15.14
C LYS A 21 -26.53 -6.09 15.61
N GLN A 22 -25.39 -6.59 15.16
CA GLN A 22 -24.81 -7.81 15.71
C GLN A 22 -23.57 -7.45 16.52
N MET A 23 -23.55 -7.80 17.82
CA MET A 23 -22.41 -7.47 18.70
C MET A 23 -21.08 -8.01 18.18
N ARG A 24 -21.08 -9.17 17.52
CA ARG A 24 -19.93 -9.79 16.89
C ARG A 24 -19.27 -8.93 15.77
N ASN A 25 -20.00 -7.95 15.25
CA ASN A 25 -19.52 -7.08 14.17
C ASN A 25 -19.00 -5.73 14.68
N ASN A 26 -18.96 -5.56 16.01
CA ASN A 26 -18.41 -4.37 16.64
C ASN A 26 -16.97 -4.59 17.07
N TYR A 27 -16.14 -3.58 16.84
CA TYR A 27 -14.81 -3.50 17.40
C TYR A 27 -14.48 -2.06 17.80
N ARG A 28 -13.54 -1.91 18.71
CA ARG A 28 -12.94 -0.62 19.10
C ARG A 28 -11.44 -0.74 18.89
N GLY A 29 -10.84 0.25 18.24
CA GLY A 29 -9.42 0.32 18.02
C GLY A 29 -8.84 1.61 18.56
N HIS A 30 -7.68 1.52 19.21
CA HIS A 30 -6.86 2.64 19.61
C HIS A 30 -5.45 2.42 19.11
N ASN A 31 -4.84 3.46 18.54
CA ASN A 31 -3.47 3.39 18.06
C ASN A 31 -2.69 4.61 18.48
N THR A 32 -1.54 4.39 19.12
CA THR A 32 -0.60 5.43 19.49
C THR A 32 0.71 5.19 18.75
N LEU A 33 1.13 6.18 17.97
CA LEU A 33 2.39 6.16 17.22
C LEU A 33 3.29 7.29 17.70
N GLY A 34 4.42 6.94 18.29
CA GLY A 34 5.51 7.85 18.60
C GLY A 34 6.65 7.68 17.60
N ALA A 35 7.19 8.77 17.07
CA ALA A 35 8.27 8.67 16.10
C ALA A 35 9.29 9.78 16.24
N GLY A 36 10.56 9.43 15.96
CA GLY A 36 11.67 10.37 15.87
C GLY A 36 12.54 10.05 14.66
N TYR A 37 13.20 11.05 14.11
CA TYR A 37 14.11 10.83 12.98
C TYR A 37 15.34 11.72 13.06
N LEU A 38 16.43 11.25 12.46
CA LEU A 38 17.66 11.99 12.22
C LEU A 38 18.03 11.87 10.75
N ALA A 39 18.35 12.99 10.11
CA ALA A 39 18.78 13.00 8.71
C ALA A 39 19.96 13.95 8.53
N MET A 40 20.83 13.63 7.58
CA MET A 40 22.04 14.36 7.26
C MET A 40 22.19 14.48 5.76
N SER A 41 22.60 15.67 5.31
CA SER A 41 22.94 15.94 3.91
C SER A 41 24.41 16.28 3.80
N LEU A 42 25.13 15.54 2.97
CA LEU A 42 26.56 15.64 2.77
C LEU A 42 26.85 15.94 1.29
N PRO A 43 27.22 17.16 0.95
CA PRO A 43 27.66 17.50 -0.40
C PRO A 43 29.16 17.25 -0.56
N PHE A 44 29.54 16.40 -1.52
CA PHE A 44 30.92 16.11 -1.91
C PHE A 44 31.16 16.46 -3.38
N GLY A 45 31.24 17.75 -3.69
CA GLY A 45 31.41 18.21 -5.06
C GLY A 45 30.25 17.77 -5.96
N LYS A 46 30.51 16.83 -6.89
CA LYS A 46 29.48 16.27 -7.80
C LYS A 46 28.54 15.23 -7.12
N LEU A 47 28.93 14.72 -5.97
CA LEU A 47 28.19 13.72 -5.23
C LEU A 47 27.44 14.39 -4.07
N GLY A 48 26.11 14.27 -4.04
CA GLY A 48 25.27 14.60 -2.91
C GLY A 48 24.77 13.32 -2.25
N ILE A 49 24.91 13.22 -0.94
CA ILE A 49 24.40 12.12 -0.14
C ILE A 49 23.40 12.68 0.88
N HIS A 50 22.22 12.10 0.91
CA HIS A 50 21.21 12.35 1.93
C HIS A 50 20.88 11.03 2.61
N ALA A 51 21.26 10.89 3.87
CA ALA A 51 21.03 9.69 4.65
C ALA A 51 20.18 10.03 5.88
N GLY A 52 19.30 9.12 6.26
CA GLY A 52 18.44 9.29 7.42
C GLY A 52 18.08 7.97 8.06
N VAL A 53 17.68 8.05 9.31
CA VAL A 53 17.08 6.95 10.06
C VAL A 53 15.88 7.48 10.82
N ARG A 54 14.79 6.76 10.75
CA ARG A 54 13.57 7.03 11.50
C ARG A 54 13.28 5.84 12.41
N PHE A 55 12.97 6.15 13.66
CA PHE A 55 12.49 5.19 14.64
C PHE A 55 11.00 5.41 14.88
N GLU A 56 10.24 4.34 15.02
CA GLU A 56 8.81 4.37 15.35
C GLU A 56 8.51 3.37 16.45
N HIS A 57 7.80 3.84 17.47
CA HIS A 57 7.13 3.01 18.48
C HIS A 57 5.64 3.04 18.19
N ASN A 58 5.06 1.89 17.92
CA ASN A 58 3.63 1.75 17.64
C ASN A 58 2.98 0.86 18.70
N ASP A 59 1.90 1.34 19.29
CA ASP A 59 1.06 0.58 20.22
C ASP A 59 -0.39 0.65 19.74
N MET A 60 -0.87 -0.47 19.18
CA MET A 60 -2.23 -0.61 18.70
C MET A 60 -2.96 -1.61 19.56
N GLU A 61 -4.07 -1.17 20.14
CA GLU A 61 -5.01 -2.00 20.86
C GLU A 61 -6.29 -2.18 20.06
N LEU A 62 -6.74 -3.40 19.92
CA LEU A 62 -7.99 -3.75 19.29
C LEU A 62 -8.84 -4.58 20.26
N ILE A 63 -10.04 -4.11 20.56
CA ILE A 63 -11.04 -4.82 21.35
C ILE A 63 -12.18 -5.20 20.39
N SER A 64 -12.39 -6.50 20.21
CA SER A 64 -13.45 -7.02 19.35
C SER A 64 -14.32 -8.02 20.10
N ASN A 65 -15.61 -8.05 19.76
CA ASN A 65 -16.53 -9.02 20.33
C ASN A 65 -16.35 -10.39 19.68
N SER A 66 -16.32 -11.44 20.52
CA SER A 66 -16.16 -12.81 20.06
C SER A 66 -17.45 -13.35 19.41
N ARG A 67 -17.30 -14.33 18.49
CA ARG A 67 -18.41 -15.14 18.01
C ARG A 67 -19.02 -16.03 19.08
N ASP A 68 -18.24 -16.42 20.09
CA ASP A 68 -18.71 -17.24 21.20
C ASP A 68 -19.40 -16.35 22.23
N TYR A 69 -20.67 -16.63 22.46
CA TYR A 69 -21.49 -15.94 23.46
C TYR A 69 -20.92 -16.02 24.89
N GLU A 70 -19.98 -16.93 25.15
CA GLU A 70 -19.34 -17.12 26.46
C GLU A 70 -18.08 -16.25 26.66
N LYS A 71 -17.49 -15.68 25.59
CA LYS A 71 -16.34 -14.78 25.68
C LYS A 71 -16.72 -13.41 25.17
N SER A 72 -17.07 -12.52 26.06
CA SER A 72 -17.67 -11.22 25.75
C SER A 72 -16.75 -10.26 25.00
N GLU A 73 -15.44 -10.30 25.18
CA GLU A 73 -14.49 -9.40 24.52
C GLU A 73 -13.14 -10.09 24.37
N SER A 74 -12.47 -9.88 23.23
CA SER A 74 -11.08 -10.23 23.03
C SER A 74 -10.27 -8.95 22.79
N SER A 75 -9.28 -8.70 23.65
CA SER A 75 -8.33 -7.59 23.44
C SER A 75 -7.05 -8.14 22.82
N ARG A 76 -6.55 -7.45 21.81
CA ARG A 76 -5.25 -7.71 21.20
C ARG A 76 -4.40 -6.46 21.18
N HIS A 77 -3.16 -6.62 21.56
CA HIS A 77 -2.15 -5.58 21.52
C HIS A 77 -1.10 -5.91 20.46
N TYR A 78 -0.84 -4.94 19.59
CA TYR A 78 0.22 -4.98 18.58
C TYR A 78 1.24 -3.90 18.91
N LYS A 79 2.32 -4.29 19.59
CA LYS A 79 3.43 -3.39 19.88
C LYS A 79 4.59 -3.68 18.97
N THR A 80 5.11 -2.64 18.32
CA THR A 80 6.30 -2.76 17.48
C THR A 80 7.21 -1.57 17.66
N ASP A 81 8.50 -1.87 17.65
CA ASP A 81 9.59 -0.90 17.61
C ASP A 81 10.33 -1.10 16.30
N ASP A 82 10.26 -0.11 15.43
CA ASP A 82 10.69 -0.23 14.05
C ASP A 82 11.75 0.82 13.70
N VAL A 83 12.72 0.43 12.87
CA VAL A 83 13.77 1.32 12.35
C VAL A 83 13.70 1.36 10.84
N PHE A 84 13.66 2.57 10.30
CA PHE A 84 13.53 2.84 8.88
C PHE A 84 14.74 3.64 8.37
N PRO A 85 15.79 2.97 7.87
CA PRO A 85 16.90 3.65 7.20
C PRO A 85 16.47 4.16 5.83
N SER A 86 17.07 5.28 5.42
CA SER A 86 16.94 5.84 4.09
C SER A 86 18.28 6.39 3.59
N LEU A 87 18.55 6.20 2.31
CA LEU A 87 19.73 6.72 1.63
C LEU A 87 19.31 7.22 0.24
N ASN A 88 19.62 8.47 -0.05
CA ASN A 88 19.46 9.03 -1.38
C ASN A 88 20.80 9.61 -1.82
N THR A 89 21.30 9.18 -2.94
CA THR A 89 22.52 9.70 -3.54
C THR A 89 22.22 10.30 -4.88
N THR A 90 22.86 11.43 -5.17
CA THR A 90 22.78 12.08 -6.49
C THR A 90 24.19 12.34 -6.96
N TYR A 91 24.55 11.81 -8.12
CA TYR A 91 25.82 12.09 -8.76
C TYR A 91 25.60 12.91 -10.03
N LYS A 92 26.10 14.14 -10.03
CA LYS A 92 26.09 15.05 -11.20
C LYS A 92 27.25 14.69 -12.14
N ILE A 93 26.94 14.01 -13.24
CA ILE A 93 27.91 13.70 -14.28
C ILE A 93 28.37 15.01 -14.95
N SER A 94 27.38 15.85 -15.31
CA SER A 94 27.53 17.20 -15.85
C SER A 94 26.35 18.09 -15.38
N ASP A 95 26.30 19.33 -15.86
CA ASP A 95 25.19 20.24 -15.57
C ASP A 95 23.84 19.75 -16.13
N GLN A 96 23.87 18.90 -17.16
CA GLN A 96 22.69 18.36 -17.82
C GLN A 96 22.39 16.91 -17.46
N HIS A 97 23.31 16.18 -16.85
CA HIS A 97 23.20 14.74 -16.62
C HIS A 97 23.43 14.38 -15.15
N GLN A 98 22.53 13.61 -14.59
CA GLN A 98 22.72 13.08 -13.24
C GLN A 98 22.16 11.66 -13.09
N VAL A 99 22.72 10.96 -12.11
CA VAL A 99 22.25 9.65 -11.69
C VAL A 99 21.83 9.74 -10.23
N ARG A 100 20.71 9.13 -9.88
CA ARG A 100 20.24 9.00 -8.50
C ARG A 100 20.12 7.54 -8.14
N LEU A 101 20.55 7.21 -6.93
CA LEU A 101 20.33 5.93 -6.29
C LEU A 101 19.62 6.18 -4.98
N SER A 102 18.49 5.52 -4.78
CA SER A 102 17.71 5.64 -3.55
C SER A 102 17.48 4.27 -2.93
N TYR A 103 17.61 4.20 -1.62
CA TYR A 103 17.17 3.07 -0.82
C TYR A 103 16.33 3.59 0.34
N GLY A 104 15.26 2.89 0.67
CA GLY A 104 14.45 3.19 1.84
C GLY A 104 13.62 2.00 2.28
N ARG A 105 13.59 1.81 3.59
CA ARG A 105 12.70 0.84 4.22
C ARG A 105 11.43 1.52 4.69
N SER A 106 10.29 0.88 4.46
CA SER A 106 8.97 1.32 4.90
C SER A 106 8.18 0.16 5.49
N ILE A 107 7.04 0.48 6.08
CA ILE A 107 6.15 -0.50 6.72
C ILE A 107 4.72 -0.27 6.23
N ASN A 108 4.00 -1.36 5.99
CA ASN A 108 2.54 -1.37 5.87
C ASN A 108 1.97 -2.13 7.06
N ARG A 109 1.26 -1.42 7.94
CA ARG A 109 0.58 -1.98 9.11
C ARG A 109 -0.83 -2.39 8.73
N PRO A 110 -1.32 -3.52 9.25
CA PRO A 110 -2.71 -3.88 9.03
C PRO A 110 -3.65 -2.81 9.60
N GLU A 111 -4.76 -2.58 8.92
CA GLU A 111 -5.82 -1.70 9.40
C GLU A 111 -6.66 -2.38 10.48
N PHE A 112 -7.36 -1.59 11.31
CA PHE A 112 -8.23 -2.14 12.36
C PHE A 112 -9.25 -3.14 11.82
N ARG A 113 -9.82 -2.86 10.65
CA ARG A 113 -10.79 -3.75 10.01
C ARG A 113 -10.16 -5.07 9.57
N GLU A 114 -8.91 -5.03 9.11
CA GLU A 114 -8.20 -6.23 8.65
C GLU A 114 -7.82 -7.16 9.80
N VAL A 115 -7.49 -6.60 10.99
CA VAL A 115 -7.13 -7.39 12.18
C VAL A 115 -8.29 -7.66 13.12
N SER A 116 -9.50 -7.14 12.85
CA SER A 116 -10.67 -7.43 13.66
C SER A 116 -11.21 -8.83 13.37
N SER A 117 -11.90 -9.42 14.34
CA SER A 117 -12.67 -10.66 14.10
C SER A 117 -14.03 -10.41 13.46
N SER A 118 -14.36 -9.14 13.20
CA SER A 118 -15.64 -8.72 12.64
C SER A 118 -15.84 -9.22 11.22
N VAL A 119 -17.10 -9.49 10.88
CA VAL A 119 -17.53 -9.83 9.52
C VAL A 119 -18.39 -8.70 9.00
N TYR A 120 -18.12 -8.25 7.79
CA TYR A 120 -18.95 -7.28 7.09
C TYR A 120 -19.26 -7.76 5.67
N TYR A 121 -20.34 -7.25 5.12
CA TYR A 121 -20.70 -7.53 3.73
C TYR A 121 -20.11 -6.44 2.83
N ASP A 122 -19.36 -6.87 1.82
CA ASP A 122 -18.84 -6.00 0.78
C ASP A 122 -19.74 -6.06 -0.44
N PHE A 123 -20.32 -4.91 -0.81
CA PHE A 123 -21.31 -4.85 -1.90
C PHE A 123 -20.67 -4.96 -3.28
N ASP A 124 -19.40 -4.55 -3.43
CA ASP A 124 -18.68 -4.65 -4.70
C ASP A 124 -18.27 -6.11 -4.98
N LEU A 125 -17.87 -6.83 -3.92
CA LEU A 125 -17.54 -8.25 -4.00
C LEU A 125 -18.80 -9.15 -3.93
N ALA A 126 -19.96 -8.58 -3.57
CA ALA A 126 -21.20 -9.33 -3.26
C ALA A 126 -20.96 -10.49 -2.29
N SER A 127 -20.10 -10.30 -1.29
CA SER A 127 -19.62 -11.35 -0.41
C SER A 127 -19.30 -10.84 0.99
N ASN A 128 -19.27 -11.75 1.96
CA ASN A 128 -18.79 -11.44 3.30
C ASN A 128 -17.25 -11.34 3.33
N VAL A 129 -16.76 -10.37 4.07
CA VAL A 129 -15.33 -10.18 4.36
C VAL A 129 -15.11 -10.31 5.86
N GLN A 130 -14.15 -11.13 6.26
CA GLN A 130 -13.77 -11.34 7.65
C GLN A 130 -12.31 -10.91 7.84
N GLY A 131 -12.04 -10.11 8.86
CA GLY A 131 -10.68 -9.77 9.24
C GLY A 131 -9.93 -10.97 9.82
N ASN A 132 -8.61 -10.85 9.90
CA ASN A 132 -7.69 -11.88 10.39
C ASN A 132 -6.83 -11.30 11.51
N THR A 133 -7.08 -11.76 12.74
CA THR A 133 -6.36 -11.32 13.94
C THR A 133 -4.89 -11.74 13.98
N GLU A 134 -4.44 -12.63 13.10
CA GLU A 134 -3.06 -13.13 13.04
C GLU A 134 -2.16 -12.35 12.07
N LEU A 135 -2.70 -11.28 11.47
CA LEU A 135 -1.92 -10.45 10.55
C LEU A 135 -0.71 -9.82 11.22
N LYS A 136 0.36 -9.75 10.46
CA LYS A 136 1.64 -9.14 10.83
C LYS A 136 1.91 -7.93 9.95
N ASN A 137 2.78 -7.04 10.43
CA ASN A 137 3.27 -5.93 9.64
C ASN A 137 4.01 -6.42 8.39
N CYS A 138 3.82 -5.72 7.29
CA CYS A 138 4.58 -5.92 6.07
C CYS A 138 5.70 -4.88 6.01
N TYR A 139 6.95 -5.32 5.89
CA TYR A 139 8.10 -4.45 5.66
C TYR A 139 8.45 -4.42 4.19
N VAL A 140 8.78 -3.24 3.69
CA VAL A 140 9.08 -3.03 2.28
C VAL A 140 10.44 -2.37 2.14
N ASP A 141 11.37 -3.06 1.49
CA ASP A 141 12.65 -2.52 1.09
C ASP A 141 12.55 -2.03 -0.36
N ASN A 142 12.82 -0.75 -0.58
CA ASN A 142 12.74 -0.09 -1.87
C ASN A 142 14.14 0.29 -2.35
N LEU A 143 14.45 -0.04 -3.59
CA LEU A 143 15.70 0.33 -4.27
C LEU A 143 15.37 0.90 -5.63
N ASP A 144 15.83 2.11 -5.90
CA ASP A 144 15.58 2.84 -7.14
C ASP A 144 16.90 3.38 -7.72
N LEU A 145 17.11 3.20 -9.01
CA LEU A 145 18.18 3.80 -9.77
C LEU A 145 17.58 4.59 -10.92
N ARG A 146 17.93 5.88 -11.02
CA ARG A 146 17.39 6.78 -12.04
C ARG A 146 18.50 7.56 -12.72
N TYR A 147 18.49 7.58 -14.03
CA TYR A 147 19.28 8.47 -14.86
C TYR A 147 18.38 9.59 -15.37
N GLU A 148 18.87 10.83 -15.31
CA GLU A 148 18.14 12.02 -15.74
C GLU A 148 19.03 12.86 -16.67
N TRP A 149 18.46 13.24 -17.80
CA TRP A 149 19.04 14.16 -18.77
C TRP A 149 18.12 15.37 -18.93
N TYR A 150 18.71 16.55 -18.80
CA TYR A 150 18.07 17.84 -18.95
C TYR A 150 18.61 18.54 -20.21
N PRO A 151 18.10 18.22 -21.43
CA PRO A 151 18.62 18.74 -22.70
C PRO A 151 18.60 20.24 -22.76
N SER A 152 17.50 20.87 -22.26
CA SER A 152 17.35 22.31 -22.18
C SER A 152 16.41 22.68 -21.02
N ARG A 153 16.20 23.98 -20.81
CA ARG A 153 15.35 24.50 -19.74
C ARG A 153 13.90 24.01 -19.92
N GLY A 154 13.38 23.32 -18.94
CA GLY A 154 12.02 22.76 -18.95
C GLY A 154 11.88 21.41 -19.66
N GLU A 155 12.98 20.82 -20.16
CA GLU A 155 13.01 19.50 -20.77
C GLU A 155 13.64 18.47 -19.81
N LEU A 156 13.14 17.25 -19.88
CA LEU A 156 13.62 16.12 -19.08
C LEU A 156 13.46 14.83 -19.89
N ILE A 157 14.48 14.01 -19.88
CA ILE A 157 14.40 12.59 -20.26
C ILE A 157 14.94 11.80 -19.08
N SER A 158 14.12 10.97 -18.47
CA SER A 158 14.55 10.12 -17.36
C SER A 158 14.21 8.66 -17.60
N LEU A 159 15.16 7.81 -17.24
CA LEU A 159 14.99 6.36 -17.21
C LEU A 159 15.25 5.88 -15.78
N ALA A 160 14.28 5.19 -15.21
CA ALA A 160 14.40 4.62 -13.88
C ALA A 160 14.19 3.11 -13.91
N VAL A 161 14.90 2.41 -13.05
CA VAL A 161 14.65 1.01 -12.71
C VAL A 161 14.42 0.92 -11.21
N PHE A 162 13.45 0.13 -10.78
CA PHE A 162 13.16 -0.04 -9.38
C PHE A 162 13.00 -1.52 -9.01
N TYR A 163 13.27 -1.80 -7.76
CA TYR A 163 13.03 -3.09 -7.12
C TYR A 163 12.46 -2.88 -5.72
N LYS A 164 11.33 -3.54 -5.43
CA LYS A 164 10.69 -3.52 -4.11
C LYS A 164 10.55 -4.94 -3.62
N HIS A 165 11.05 -5.17 -2.42
CA HIS A 165 10.88 -6.45 -1.72
C HIS A 165 9.94 -6.27 -0.54
N PHE A 166 8.88 -7.08 -0.51
CA PHE A 166 7.89 -7.10 0.55
C PHE A 166 8.11 -8.32 1.42
N ASN A 167 8.30 -8.11 2.70
CA ASN A 167 8.34 -9.16 3.69
C ASN A 167 6.97 -9.22 4.38
N SER A 168 6.33 -10.38 4.32
CA SER A 168 4.99 -10.62 4.86
C SER A 168 3.90 -9.69 4.29
N PRO A 169 3.76 -9.51 2.95
CA PRO A 169 2.72 -8.68 2.39
C PRO A 169 1.33 -9.20 2.77
N ILE A 170 0.42 -8.26 3.03
CA ILE A 170 -0.98 -8.58 3.32
C ILE A 170 -1.71 -8.75 1.99
N GLU A 171 -2.27 -9.92 1.77
CA GLU A 171 -2.96 -10.29 0.54
C GLU A 171 -4.37 -10.79 0.83
N TRP A 172 -5.28 -10.55 -0.10
CA TRP A 172 -6.61 -11.13 -0.06
C TRP A 172 -6.55 -12.65 -0.23
N THR A 173 -7.35 -13.34 0.56
CA THR A 173 -7.60 -14.77 0.46
C THR A 173 -9.10 -15.03 0.57
N TYR A 174 -9.53 -16.24 0.28
CA TYR A 174 -10.92 -16.63 0.45
C TYR A 174 -11.03 -18.06 0.94
N THR A 175 -12.13 -18.35 1.61
CA THR A 175 -12.54 -19.68 2.03
C THR A 175 -13.94 -19.97 1.54
N VAL A 176 -14.21 -21.22 1.19
CA VAL A 176 -15.56 -21.69 0.85
C VAL A 176 -16.29 -22.01 2.15
N ALA A 177 -17.34 -21.26 2.45
CA ALA A 177 -18.10 -21.41 3.70
C ALA A 177 -19.17 -22.51 3.65
N GLY A 178 -19.53 -22.96 2.46
CA GLY A 178 -20.55 -23.97 2.18
C GLY A 178 -21.24 -23.70 0.85
N GLY A 179 -21.47 -24.73 0.05
CA GLY A 179 -22.02 -24.55 -1.29
C GLY A 179 -21.14 -23.69 -2.18
N THR A 180 -21.67 -22.57 -2.67
CA THR A 180 -20.98 -21.60 -3.52
C THR A 180 -20.56 -20.33 -2.78
N ASP A 181 -20.84 -20.22 -1.47
CA ASP A 181 -20.60 -19.00 -0.71
C ASP A 181 -19.13 -18.85 -0.38
N LEU A 182 -18.57 -17.70 -0.76
CA LEU A 182 -17.19 -17.31 -0.47
C LEU A 182 -17.18 -16.35 0.73
N ILE A 183 -16.20 -16.57 1.61
CA ILE A 183 -15.83 -15.59 2.63
C ILE A 183 -14.43 -15.12 2.31
N TYR A 184 -14.31 -13.83 2.00
CA TYR A 184 -13.02 -13.19 1.80
C TYR A 184 -12.36 -12.87 3.14
N SER A 185 -11.04 -12.88 3.16
CA SER A 185 -10.24 -12.56 4.34
C SER A 185 -8.87 -12.05 3.90
N TYR A 186 -8.02 -11.76 4.87
CA TYR A 186 -6.67 -11.26 4.69
C TYR A 186 -5.65 -12.28 5.20
N LYS A 187 -4.52 -12.37 4.56
CA LYS A 187 -3.42 -13.25 4.95
C LYS A 187 -2.08 -12.64 4.62
N ASN A 188 -1.09 -12.80 5.49
CA ASN A 188 0.28 -12.50 5.10
C ASN A 188 0.80 -13.60 4.18
N ALA A 189 1.22 -13.23 2.98
CA ALA A 189 2.03 -14.09 2.15
C ALA A 189 3.47 -14.11 2.70
N LYS A 190 4.29 -15.05 2.24
CA LYS A 190 5.69 -15.17 2.68
C LYS A 190 6.50 -13.96 2.26
N SER A 191 6.43 -13.60 0.99
CA SER A 191 7.12 -12.44 0.41
C SER A 191 6.48 -12.04 -0.91
N ALA A 192 6.77 -10.82 -1.36
CA ALA A 192 6.52 -10.43 -2.72
C ALA A 192 7.68 -9.60 -3.26
N ASN A 193 7.85 -9.62 -4.57
CA ASN A 193 8.77 -8.75 -5.28
C ASN A 193 8.02 -7.97 -6.34
N ASN A 194 8.38 -6.70 -6.50
CA ASN A 194 7.86 -5.84 -7.54
C ASN A 194 9.06 -5.09 -8.16
N TYR A 195 9.20 -5.15 -9.46
CA TYR A 195 10.28 -4.49 -10.19
C TYR A 195 9.80 -4.00 -11.54
N GLY A 196 10.45 -2.97 -12.01
CA GLY A 196 10.04 -2.37 -13.27
C GLY A 196 11.01 -1.34 -13.79
N VAL A 197 10.64 -0.82 -14.95
CA VAL A 197 11.33 0.24 -15.66
C VAL A 197 10.34 1.35 -15.94
N GLU A 198 10.75 2.59 -15.70
CA GLU A 198 9.94 3.79 -15.95
C GLU A 198 10.68 4.71 -16.92
N LEU A 199 9.95 5.28 -17.86
CA LEU A 199 10.44 6.29 -18.81
C LEU A 199 9.57 7.53 -18.68
N ASP A 200 10.19 8.68 -18.42
CA ASP A 200 9.54 10.00 -18.40
C ASP A 200 10.26 10.91 -19.43
N ILE A 201 9.48 11.49 -20.33
CA ILE A 201 9.98 12.41 -21.37
C ILE A 201 9.14 13.68 -21.31
N ARG A 202 9.82 14.82 -21.20
CA ARG A 202 9.24 16.16 -21.39
C ARG A 202 10.06 16.90 -22.42
N LYS A 203 9.46 17.26 -23.52
CA LYS A 203 10.15 17.90 -24.65
C LYS A 203 9.35 19.10 -25.15
N ASN A 204 10.04 20.23 -25.30
CA ASN A 204 9.47 21.39 -25.99
C ASN A 204 9.49 21.16 -27.51
N LEU A 205 8.41 21.53 -28.19
CA LEU A 205 8.25 21.28 -29.62
C LEU A 205 8.72 22.45 -30.50
N GLY A 206 9.46 23.39 -29.93
CA GLY A 206 10.04 24.54 -30.66
C GLY A 206 10.95 24.14 -31.83
N PHE A 207 11.57 22.96 -31.78
CA PHE A 207 12.45 22.44 -32.87
C PHE A 207 11.67 22.09 -34.14
N ILE A 208 10.35 21.88 -34.07
CA ILE A 208 9.45 21.69 -35.23
C ILE A 208 8.60 22.95 -35.51
N GLY A 209 8.93 24.11 -34.92
CA GLY A 209 8.22 25.37 -35.11
C GLY A 209 7.09 25.64 -34.14
N LEU A 210 6.72 24.70 -33.28
CA LEU A 210 5.64 24.79 -32.27
C LEU A 210 6.20 25.31 -30.94
N LYS A 211 6.55 26.60 -30.88
CA LYS A 211 7.30 27.19 -29.74
C LYS A 211 6.54 27.18 -28.41
N ASP A 212 5.21 27.24 -28.45
CA ASP A 212 4.34 27.31 -27.27
C ASP A 212 3.79 25.94 -26.86
N PHE A 213 4.25 24.87 -27.52
CA PHE A 213 3.81 23.50 -27.24
C PHE A 213 4.90 22.69 -26.57
N SER A 214 4.50 21.87 -25.63
CA SER A 214 5.35 20.85 -25.03
C SER A 214 4.64 19.48 -25.10
N TRP A 215 5.44 18.44 -25.24
CA TRP A 215 4.98 17.06 -25.21
C TRP A 215 5.53 16.38 -23.97
N SER A 216 4.67 15.63 -23.26
CA SER A 216 5.08 14.80 -22.12
C SER A 216 4.57 13.37 -22.31
N PHE A 217 5.44 12.43 -22.00
CA PHE A 217 5.15 11.01 -21.99
C PHE A 217 5.65 10.39 -20.69
N ASN A 218 4.83 9.59 -20.06
CA ASN A 218 5.20 8.78 -18.91
C ASN A 218 4.72 7.35 -19.17
N GLY A 219 5.62 6.39 -19.05
CA GLY A 219 5.33 4.98 -19.25
C GLY A 219 6.10 4.11 -18.27
N ALA A 220 5.48 3.02 -17.82
CA ALA A 220 6.07 2.05 -16.91
C ALA A 220 5.78 0.62 -17.36
N LEU A 221 6.79 -0.24 -17.24
CA LEU A 221 6.65 -1.68 -17.36
C LEU A 221 6.95 -2.29 -16.00
N ILE A 222 5.95 -2.94 -15.41
CA ILE A 222 6.00 -3.43 -14.03
C ILE A 222 5.71 -4.92 -14.02
N LYS A 223 6.48 -5.67 -13.24
CA LYS A 223 6.23 -7.08 -12.98
C LYS A 223 6.33 -7.36 -11.49
N SER A 224 5.35 -8.09 -10.96
CA SER A 224 5.35 -8.52 -9.57
C SER A 224 5.13 -10.02 -9.42
N LYS A 225 5.50 -10.54 -8.25
CA LYS A 225 5.28 -11.93 -7.88
C LYS A 225 5.11 -12.03 -6.37
N VAL A 226 3.97 -12.56 -5.95
CA VAL A 226 3.69 -12.95 -4.57
C VAL A 226 4.07 -14.42 -4.40
N GLN A 227 4.72 -14.75 -3.29
CA GLN A 227 5.08 -16.10 -2.90
C GLN A 227 4.37 -16.45 -1.59
N PHE A 228 3.63 -17.54 -1.60
CA PHE A 228 3.01 -18.09 -0.41
C PHE A 228 3.87 -19.17 0.23
N GLU A 229 3.55 -19.56 1.46
CA GLU A 229 4.25 -20.65 2.15
C GLU A 229 4.06 -21.98 1.41
N LYS A 230 5.09 -22.83 1.46
CA LYS A 230 5.01 -24.18 0.89
C LYS A 230 3.89 -24.97 1.58
N GLY A 231 2.99 -25.54 0.79
CA GLY A 231 1.81 -26.25 1.29
C GLY A 231 0.58 -25.35 1.53
N SER A 232 0.69 -24.07 1.24
CA SER A 232 -0.50 -23.21 1.16
C SER A 232 -1.41 -23.65 0.01
N LYS A 233 -2.72 -23.46 0.18
CA LYS A 233 -3.69 -23.63 -0.92
C LYS A 233 -3.58 -22.52 -1.97
N GLU A 234 -2.95 -21.43 -1.62
CA GLU A 234 -2.72 -20.27 -2.50
C GLU A 234 -1.55 -20.54 -3.45
N GLU A 235 -1.74 -20.23 -4.71
CA GLU A 235 -0.68 -20.30 -5.71
C GLU A 235 0.07 -18.97 -5.84
N ASN A 236 1.33 -19.05 -6.25
CA ASN A 236 2.11 -17.86 -6.56
C ASN A 236 1.47 -17.11 -7.73
N ARG A 237 1.25 -15.81 -7.54
CA ARG A 237 0.56 -14.95 -8.52
C ARG A 237 1.17 -13.55 -8.56
N PRO A 238 0.82 -12.70 -9.53
CA PRO A 238 1.10 -11.27 -9.44
C PRO A 238 0.46 -10.63 -8.20
N MET A 239 1.00 -9.50 -7.75
CA MET A 239 0.37 -8.71 -6.67
C MET A 239 -0.99 -8.20 -7.12
N GLN A 240 -1.89 -8.02 -6.16
CA GLN A 240 -3.20 -7.45 -6.43
C GLN A 240 -3.07 -6.04 -7.00
N GLY A 241 -3.98 -5.69 -7.92
CA GLY A 241 -3.97 -4.39 -8.57
C GLY A 241 -2.91 -4.22 -9.68
N GLN A 242 -2.07 -5.23 -9.94
CA GLN A 242 -1.18 -5.17 -11.09
C GLN A 242 -1.97 -5.33 -12.38
N SER A 243 -1.81 -4.35 -13.30
CA SER A 243 -2.34 -4.48 -14.66
C SER A 243 -1.72 -5.69 -15.38
N PRO A 244 -2.48 -6.45 -16.16
CA PRO A 244 -1.95 -7.56 -16.94
C PRO A 244 -1.05 -7.11 -18.10
N TYR A 245 -1.11 -5.83 -18.49
CA TYR A 245 -0.33 -5.16 -19.55
C TYR A 245 -0.22 -3.68 -19.29
#